data_78bdcbf4fc91f00170b8652b9212f94a
#
_entry.id   78bdcbf4fc91f00170b8652b9212f94a
#
_cell.length_a   1.000
_cell.length_b   1.000
_cell.length_c   1.000
_cell.angle_alpha   90.00
_cell.angle_beta   90.00
_cell.angle_gamma   90.00
#
_symmetry.space_group_name_H-M   'P 1'
#
loop_
_entity.id
_entity.type
_entity.pdbx_description
1 polymer ?
#
loop_
_entity_poly.entity_id
_entity_poly.type
_entity_poly.pdbx_seq_one_letter_code
_entity_poly.pdbx_strand_id
1 'polypeptide(L)'
;MPVLASNIDRKSVKYQENAKSMRHLVDALQMHTATVSQGGGEEACTRHVARGKLLPRVRVHQLLDPVSPFLELSQLAANGM
;
A
#
# COMPACT_ATOMS: atom_id res chain seq x y z
N MET A 1 -26.44 -15.71 18.37
CA MET A 1 -26.22 -15.27 17.00
C MET A 1 -26.02 -16.47 16.08
N PRO A 2 -26.70 -16.50 14.93
CA PRO A 2 -26.43 -17.56 13.97
C PRO A 2 -25.01 -17.42 13.41
N VAL A 3 -24.32 -18.54 13.30
CA VAL A 3 -23.00 -18.59 12.67
C VAL A 3 -23.18 -18.84 11.19
N LEU A 4 -22.55 -18.03 10.35
CA LEU A 4 -22.57 -18.26 8.92
C LEU A 4 -21.63 -19.41 8.57
N ALA A 5 -22.20 -20.44 7.96
CA ALA A 5 -21.40 -21.56 7.49
C ALA A 5 -20.74 -21.22 6.16
N SER A 6 -19.48 -21.62 6.02
CA SER A 6 -18.76 -21.46 4.77
C SER A 6 -18.81 -22.74 3.97
N ASN A 7 -19.11 -22.62 2.66
CA ASN A 7 -19.07 -23.74 1.72
C ASN A 7 -17.77 -23.77 0.91
N ILE A 8 -16.75 -23.08 1.37
CA ILE A 8 -15.49 -22.96 0.65
C ILE A 8 -14.70 -24.29 0.77
N ASP A 9 -14.29 -24.82 -0.37
CA ASP A 9 -13.38 -25.96 -0.45
C ASP A 9 -12.01 -25.48 -0.92
N ARG A 10 -11.06 -25.41 0.01
CA ARG A 10 -9.71 -24.93 -0.28
C ARG A 10 -8.91 -25.83 -1.21
N LYS A 11 -9.37 -27.06 -1.42
CA LYS A 11 -8.71 -28.05 -2.29
C LYS A 11 -9.26 -28.02 -3.71
N SER A 12 -10.36 -27.30 -3.96
CA SER A 12 -10.94 -27.23 -5.28
C SER A 12 -10.06 -26.42 -6.24
N VAL A 13 -10.06 -26.81 -7.51
CA VAL A 13 -9.30 -26.11 -8.55
C VAL A 13 -9.79 -24.66 -8.66
N LYS A 14 -11.10 -24.44 -8.60
CA LYS A 14 -11.68 -23.11 -8.67
C LYS A 14 -11.18 -22.20 -7.54
N TYR A 15 -11.12 -22.72 -6.32
CA TYR A 15 -10.59 -21.96 -5.19
C TYR A 15 -9.13 -21.59 -5.41
N GLN A 16 -8.32 -22.55 -5.87
CA GLN A 16 -6.90 -22.31 -6.09
C GLN A 16 -6.65 -21.28 -7.20
N GLU A 17 -7.43 -21.34 -8.28
CA GLU A 17 -7.36 -20.35 -9.37
C GLU A 17 -7.76 -18.96 -8.88
N ASN A 18 -8.84 -18.86 -8.10
CA ASN A 18 -9.31 -17.60 -7.55
C ASN A 18 -8.29 -17.02 -6.55
N ALA A 19 -7.70 -17.87 -5.71
CA ALA A 19 -6.68 -17.44 -4.76
C ALA A 19 -5.43 -16.93 -5.47
N LYS A 20 -5.03 -17.58 -6.57
CA LYS A 20 -3.90 -17.17 -7.39
C LYS A 20 -4.15 -15.81 -8.04
N SER A 21 -5.35 -15.61 -8.62
CA SER A 21 -5.73 -14.34 -9.22
C SER A 21 -5.76 -13.21 -8.19
N MET A 22 -6.33 -13.47 -7.02
CA MET A 22 -6.39 -12.47 -5.93
C MET A 22 -4.99 -12.12 -5.43
N ARG A 23 -4.12 -13.12 -5.28
CA ARG A 23 -2.74 -12.90 -4.86
C ARG A 23 -2.00 -12.01 -5.86
N HIS A 24 -2.24 -12.23 -7.15
CA HIS A 24 -1.66 -11.39 -8.21
C HIS A 24 -2.10 -9.93 -8.07
N LEU A 25 -3.40 -9.69 -7.80
CA LEU A 25 -3.93 -8.35 -7.59
C LEU A 25 -3.35 -7.70 -6.32
N VAL A 26 -3.22 -8.46 -5.25
CA VAL A 26 -2.63 -7.96 -4.00
C VAL A 26 -1.16 -7.59 -4.20
N ASP A 27 -0.41 -8.42 -4.91
CA ASP A 27 1.00 -8.14 -5.22
C ASP A 27 1.13 -6.87 -6.06
N ALA A 28 0.26 -6.69 -7.05
CA ALA A 28 0.23 -5.47 -7.86
C ALA A 28 -0.08 -4.24 -7.01
N LEU A 29 -1.05 -4.34 -6.09
CA LEU A 29 -1.38 -3.25 -5.18
C LEU A 29 -0.21 -2.89 -4.28
N GLN A 30 0.47 -3.89 -3.72
CA GLN A 30 1.63 -3.67 -2.87
C GLN A 30 2.77 -2.98 -3.64
N MET A 31 2.98 -3.37 -4.89
CA MET A 31 3.97 -2.74 -5.76
C MET A 31 3.63 -1.27 -6.04
N HIS A 32 2.35 -0.98 -6.37
CA HIS A 32 1.91 0.40 -6.61
C HIS A 32 2.03 1.27 -5.36
N THR A 33 1.65 0.75 -4.20
CA THR A 33 1.77 1.51 -2.95
C THR A 33 3.22 1.78 -2.58
N ALA A 34 4.11 0.81 -2.80
CA ALA A 34 5.54 0.99 -2.56
C ALA A 34 6.11 2.06 -3.49
N THR A 35 5.73 2.04 -4.76
CA THR A 35 6.19 3.04 -5.75
C THR A 35 5.69 4.44 -5.38
N VAL A 36 4.42 4.56 -5.02
CA VAL A 36 3.83 5.85 -4.65
C VAL A 36 4.46 6.41 -3.38
N SER A 37 4.81 5.54 -2.42
CA SER A 37 5.42 5.98 -1.17
C SER A 37 6.81 6.58 -1.34
N GLN A 38 7.47 6.32 -2.48
CA GLN A 38 8.75 6.94 -2.80
C GLN A 38 8.65 8.40 -3.23
N GLY A 39 7.44 8.87 -3.49
CA GLY A 39 7.20 10.24 -3.93
C GLY A 39 7.39 10.42 -5.43
N GLY A 40 7.92 11.56 -5.84
CA GLY A 40 8.03 11.94 -7.24
C GLY A 40 9.20 11.34 -8.02
N GLY A 41 9.88 10.35 -7.45
CA GLY A 41 11.07 9.74 -8.04
C GLY A 41 12.34 10.20 -7.35
N GLU A 42 13.43 9.46 -7.61
CA GLU A 42 14.71 9.69 -6.92
C GLU A 42 15.26 11.10 -7.17
N GLU A 43 15.23 11.55 -8.40
CA GLU A 43 15.76 12.87 -8.77
C GLU A 43 14.98 14.00 -8.11
N ALA A 44 13.65 13.94 -8.16
CA ALA A 44 12.79 14.93 -7.53
C ALA A 44 12.94 14.94 -6.01
N CYS A 45 13.05 13.77 -5.40
CA CYS A 45 13.29 13.64 -3.95
C CYS A 45 14.63 14.22 -3.56
N THR A 46 15.67 13.94 -4.32
CA THR A 46 17.02 14.46 -4.07
C THR A 46 17.03 15.99 -4.13
N ARG A 47 16.39 16.58 -5.14
CA ARG A 47 16.28 18.04 -5.25
C ARG A 47 15.50 18.66 -4.09
N HIS A 48 14.44 18.00 -3.66
CA HIS A 48 13.61 18.48 -2.56
C HIS A 48 14.39 18.50 -1.25
N VAL A 49 15.11 17.43 -0.96
CA VAL A 49 15.94 17.31 0.24
C VAL A 49 17.11 18.29 0.19
N ALA A 50 17.71 18.49 -0.98
CA ALA A 50 18.82 19.43 -1.16
C ALA A 50 18.42 20.88 -0.85
N ARG A 51 17.15 21.22 -0.97
CA ARG A 51 16.60 22.54 -0.58
C ARG A 51 16.35 22.69 0.91
N GLY A 52 16.74 21.72 1.72
CA GLY A 52 16.51 21.72 3.16
C GLY A 52 15.10 21.34 3.58
N LYS A 53 14.32 20.74 2.67
CA LYS A 53 12.95 20.32 2.92
C LYS A 53 12.89 18.83 3.19
N LEU A 54 11.91 18.41 3.99
CA LEU A 54 11.65 17.01 4.24
C LEU A 54 10.62 16.47 3.25
N LEU A 55 10.75 15.20 2.89
CA LEU A 55 9.73 14.52 2.09
C LEU A 55 8.43 14.40 2.89
N PRO A 56 7.25 14.41 2.23
CA PRO A 56 5.97 14.41 2.95
C PRO A 56 5.82 13.29 3.97
N ARG A 57 6.20 12.06 3.63
CA ARG A 57 6.08 10.93 4.56
C ARG A 57 7.06 11.00 5.71
N VAL A 58 8.23 11.58 5.50
CA VAL A 58 9.20 11.85 6.58
C VAL A 58 8.62 12.87 7.55
N ARG A 59 7.96 13.91 7.04
CA ARG A 59 7.29 14.91 7.87
C ARG A 59 6.21 14.29 8.76
N VAL A 60 5.39 13.42 8.17
CA VAL A 60 4.33 12.71 8.90
C VAL A 60 4.95 11.83 9.97
N HIS A 61 5.99 11.08 9.66
CA HIS A 61 6.68 10.23 10.60
C HIS A 61 7.25 11.00 11.79
N GLN A 62 7.80 12.18 11.54
CA GLN A 62 8.36 12.99 12.61
C GLN A 62 7.29 13.63 13.49
N LEU A 63 6.09 13.84 12.94
CA LEU A 63 4.97 14.39 13.69
C LEU A 63 4.34 13.36 14.62
N LEU A 64 4.34 12.09 14.23
CA LEU A 64 3.72 11.02 14.99
C LEU A 64 4.64 10.53 16.11
N ASP A 65 4.03 10.07 17.20
CA ASP A 65 4.75 9.40 18.26
C ASP A 65 5.35 8.09 17.76
N PRO A 66 6.54 7.68 18.27
CA PRO A 66 7.13 6.39 17.88
C PRO A 66 6.15 5.24 18.13
N VAL A 67 6.08 4.31 17.15
CA VAL A 67 5.22 3.13 17.21
C VAL A 67 3.71 3.43 17.22
N SER A 68 3.33 4.69 17.02
CA SER A 68 1.93 5.07 16.97
C SER A 68 1.28 4.54 15.67
N PRO A 69 0.07 3.94 15.75
CA PRO A 69 -0.60 3.48 14.53
C PRO A 69 -0.99 4.66 13.65
N PHE A 70 -0.85 4.47 12.35
CA PHE A 70 -1.18 5.48 11.35
C PHE A 70 -1.84 4.81 10.15
N LEU A 71 -3.00 5.31 9.75
CA LEU A 71 -3.73 4.83 8.58
C LEU A 71 -3.76 5.92 7.52
N GLU A 72 -3.10 5.67 6.40
CA GLU A 72 -3.14 6.57 5.25
C GLU A 72 -4.35 6.24 4.38
N LEU A 73 -5.20 7.25 4.13
CA LEU A 73 -6.35 7.11 3.26
C LEU A 73 -5.99 7.60 1.86
N SER A 74 -6.57 6.95 0.85
CA SER A 74 -6.44 7.35 -0.56
C SER A 74 -4.98 7.43 -1.02
N GLN A 75 -4.17 6.45 -0.64
CA GLN A 75 -2.73 6.42 -0.95
C GLN A 75 -2.45 6.45 -2.45
N LEU A 76 -3.35 5.90 -3.27
CA LEU A 76 -3.20 5.87 -4.73
C LEU A 76 -3.95 6.99 -5.44
N ALA A 77 -4.45 8.00 -4.72
CA ALA A 77 -5.12 9.13 -5.33
C ALA A 77 -4.20 9.81 -6.35
N ALA A 78 -4.74 10.12 -7.52
CA ALA A 78 -4.02 10.71 -8.65
C ALA A 78 -2.92 9.81 -9.25
N ASN A 79 -2.87 8.53 -8.89
CA ASN A 79 -1.91 7.60 -9.50
C ASN A 79 -2.19 7.46 -11.01
N GLY A 80 -1.15 7.64 -11.81
CA GLY A 80 -1.29 7.54 -13.27
C GLY A 80 -1.77 8.82 -13.97
N MET A 81 -1.92 9.88 -13.22
CA MET A 81 -2.27 11.19 -13.79
C MET A 81 -1.04 11.97 -14.24
#